data_f8ffcdae5b6ac43c0950f10245cc2d11
#
_entry.id   f8ffcdae5b6ac43c0950f10245cc2d11
#
_cell.length_a   1.000
_cell.length_b   1.000
_cell.length_c   1.000
_cell.angle_alpha   90.00
_cell.angle_beta   90.00
_cell.angle_gamma   90.00
#
_symmetry.space_group_name_H-M   'P 1'
#
loop_
_entity.id
_entity.type
_entity.pdbx_description
1 polymer ?
#
loop_
_entity_poly.entity_id
_entity_poly.type
_entity_poly.pdbx_seq_one_letter_code
_entity_poly.pdbx_strand_id
1 'polypeptide(L)'
;MAKKVVAQLKILPEDIETDLEELLKKIGKILPEDVGIYKYDIVPVAFGLKSLKLTIIMPEEKEGGTDSTVEAIQGLEEVQRVEVGLVSLL
;
A
#
# COMPACT_ATOMS: atom_id res chain seq x y z
N MET A 1 16.73 -20.57 0.54
CA MET A 1 16.59 -19.14 0.22
C MET A 1 15.18 -18.68 0.53
N ALA A 2 15.06 -17.53 1.16
CA ALA A 2 13.75 -16.99 1.45
C ALA A 2 13.09 -16.44 0.18
N LYS A 3 11.85 -16.83 -0.03
CA LYS A 3 11.06 -16.29 -1.14
C LYS A 3 10.42 -14.98 -0.69
N LYS A 4 10.07 -14.15 -1.65
CA LYS A 4 9.39 -12.89 -1.40
C LYS A 4 7.95 -12.96 -1.91
N VAL A 5 7.09 -12.23 -1.24
CA VAL A 5 5.70 -12.06 -1.65
C VAL A 5 5.54 -10.62 -2.09
N VAL A 6 4.91 -10.40 -3.23
CA VAL A 6 4.54 -9.07 -3.68
C VAL A 6 3.03 -8.96 -3.62
N ALA A 7 2.54 -7.87 -3.09
CA ALA A 7 1.11 -7.62 -2.93
C ALA A 7 0.76 -6.25 -3.48
N GLN A 8 -0.27 -6.19 -4.29
CA GLN A 8 -0.76 -4.94 -4.83
C GLN A 8 -1.88 -4.41 -3.94
N LEU A 9 -1.74 -3.17 -3.52
CA LEU A 9 -2.71 -2.49 -2.69
C LEU A 9 -3.25 -1.29 -3.47
N LYS A 10 -4.56 -1.13 -3.44
CA LYS A 10 -5.20 0.06 -4.00
C LYS A 10 -5.61 0.94 -2.83
N ILE A 11 -5.01 2.09 -2.73
CA ILE A 11 -5.22 3.00 -1.62
C ILE A 11 -6.03 4.20 -2.11
N LEU A 12 -7.22 4.36 -1.53
CA LEU A 12 -8.10 5.47 -1.87
C LEU A 12 -7.94 6.57 -0.84
N PRO A 13 -7.64 7.81 -1.29
CA PRO A 13 -7.52 8.93 -0.36
C PRO A 13 -8.89 9.42 0.11
N GLU A 14 -8.91 10.15 1.21
CA GLU A 14 -10.13 10.76 1.73
C GLU A 14 -10.62 11.90 0.86
N ASP A 15 -9.72 12.59 0.17
CA ASP A 15 -10.05 13.81 -0.55
C ASP A 15 -9.33 13.84 -1.89
N ILE A 16 -9.93 14.49 -2.88
CA ILE A 16 -9.31 14.68 -4.19
C ILE A 16 -8.06 15.54 -4.10
N GLU A 17 -7.94 16.35 -3.07
CA GLU A 17 -6.78 17.21 -2.85
C GLU A 17 -5.64 16.52 -2.09
N THR A 18 -5.84 15.29 -1.64
CA THR A 18 -4.81 14.55 -0.93
C THR A 18 -3.58 14.37 -1.81
N ASP A 19 -2.42 14.77 -1.29
CA ASP A 19 -1.16 14.59 -1.99
C ASP A 19 -0.70 13.14 -1.84
N LEU A 20 -0.84 12.37 -2.90
CA LEU A 20 -0.52 10.94 -2.86
C LEU A 20 0.97 10.68 -2.70
N GLU A 21 1.82 11.58 -3.17
CA GLU A 21 3.27 11.43 -2.97
C GLU A 21 3.64 11.63 -1.51
N GLU A 22 3.03 12.59 -0.84
CA GLU A 22 3.23 12.77 0.60
C GLU A 22 2.67 11.58 1.36
N LEU A 23 1.52 11.07 0.95
CA LEU A 23 0.93 9.89 1.54
C LEU A 23 1.86 8.68 1.39
N LEU A 24 2.48 8.54 0.22
CA LEU A 24 3.45 7.47 -0.02
C LEU A 24 4.61 7.54 0.96
N LYS A 25 5.12 8.74 1.23
CA LYS A 25 6.20 8.93 2.21
C LYS A 25 5.76 8.51 3.61
N LYS A 26 4.54 8.87 4.00
CA LYS A 26 4.01 8.47 5.30
C LYS A 26 3.86 6.96 5.41
N ILE A 27 3.37 6.33 4.33
CA ILE A 27 3.25 4.88 4.29
C ILE A 27 4.62 4.22 4.47
N GLY A 28 5.63 4.74 3.78
CA GLY A 28 6.99 4.20 3.90
C GLY A 28 7.52 4.25 5.32
N LYS A 29 7.10 5.25 6.11
CA LYS A 29 7.55 5.38 7.50
C LYS A 29 6.84 4.44 8.45
N ILE A 30 5.62 4.03 8.13
CA ILE A 30 4.83 3.17 9.03
C ILE A 30 4.94 1.70 8.68
N LEU A 31 5.52 1.35 7.53
CA LEU A 31 5.70 -0.04 7.16
C LEU A 31 6.68 -0.73 8.09
N PRO A 32 6.43 -2.02 8.43
CA PRO A 32 7.41 -2.80 9.18
C PRO A 32 8.74 -2.87 8.46
N GLU A 33 9.82 -3.12 9.20
CA GLU A 33 11.17 -3.17 8.63
C GLU A 33 11.31 -4.17 7.51
N ASP A 34 10.60 -5.28 7.59
CA ASP A 34 10.70 -6.34 6.60
C ASP A 34 9.76 -6.17 5.40
N VAL A 35 8.99 -5.08 5.38
CA VAL A 35 8.10 -4.76 4.27
C VAL A 35 8.67 -3.55 3.54
N GLY A 36 8.84 -3.68 2.23
CA GLY A 36 9.35 -2.60 1.41
C GLY A 36 8.36 -2.21 0.32
N ILE A 37 8.59 -1.04 -0.26
CA ILE A 37 7.82 -0.59 -1.41
C ILE A 37 8.56 -1.06 -2.66
N TYR A 38 7.90 -1.88 -3.47
CA TYR A 38 8.47 -2.41 -4.69
C TYR A 38 8.29 -1.42 -5.84
N LYS A 39 7.07 -0.92 -5.99
CA LYS A 39 6.76 0.12 -6.97
C LYS A 39 5.43 0.75 -6.62
N TYR A 40 5.14 1.88 -7.26
CA TYR A 40 3.84 2.53 -7.08
C TYR A 40 3.43 3.24 -8.36
N ASP A 41 2.12 3.46 -8.49
CA ASP A 41 1.54 4.24 -9.57
C ASP A 41 0.38 5.05 -9.02
N ILE A 42 0.12 6.19 -9.64
CA ILE A 42 -1.04 7.00 -9.32
C ILE A 42 -2.02 6.82 -10.48
N VAL A 43 -3.20 6.30 -10.18
CA VAL A 43 -4.19 5.93 -11.19
C VAL A 43 -5.45 6.75 -10.97
N PRO A 44 -5.91 7.53 -11.96
CA PRO A 44 -7.17 8.25 -11.82
C PRO A 44 -8.34 7.27 -11.73
N VAL A 45 -9.30 7.59 -10.87
CA VAL A 45 -10.48 6.75 -10.68
C VAL A 45 -11.69 7.44 -11.32
N ALA A 46 -12.37 8.31 -10.59
CA ALA A 46 -13.55 8.99 -11.09
C ALA A 46 -13.70 10.33 -10.38
N PHE A 47 -14.37 11.27 -11.03
CA PHE A 47 -14.68 12.58 -10.43
C PHE A 47 -13.46 13.33 -9.89
N GLY A 48 -12.33 13.21 -10.59
CA GLY A 48 -11.09 13.86 -10.17
C GLY A 48 -10.32 13.15 -9.07
N LEU A 49 -10.87 12.07 -8.54
CA LEU A 49 -10.22 11.29 -7.49
C LEU A 49 -9.15 10.40 -8.11
N LYS A 50 -8.01 10.30 -7.44
CA LYS A 50 -6.92 9.41 -7.87
C LYS A 50 -6.66 8.39 -6.77
N SER A 51 -6.27 7.19 -7.17
CA SER A 51 -5.87 6.16 -6.21
C SER A 51 -4.38 5.93 -6.30
N LEU A 52 -3.79 5.49 -5.19
CA LEU A 52 -2.39 5.09 -5.15
C LEU A 52 -2.35 3.57 -5.29
N LYS A 53 -1.79 3.11 -6.39
CA LYS A 53 -1.58 1.68 -6.61
C LYS A 53 -0.20 1.34 -6.12
N LEU A 54 -0.13 0.72 -4.97
CA LEU A 54 1.13 0.42 -4.29
C LEU A 54 1.42 -1.06 -4.35
N THR A 55 2.63 -1.41 -4.77
CA THR A 55 3.09 -2.80 -4.73
C THR A 55 4.13 -2.89 -3.63
N ILE A 56 3.84 -3.70 -2.63
CA ILE A 56 4.77 -3.94 -1.53
C ILE A 56 5.41 -5.30 -1.68
N ILE A 57 6.58 -5.45 -1.07
CA ILE A 57 7.32 -6.70 -1.07
C ILE A 57 7.66 -7.06 0.36
N MET A 58 7.50 -8.33 0.72
CA MET A 58 7.74 -8.81 2.06
C MET A 58 8.22 -10.25 2.03
N PRO A 59 8.88 -10.74 3.10
CA PRO A 59 9.26 -12.15 3.17
C PRO A 59 8.03 -13.04 3.17
N GLU A 60 8.12 -14.19 2.53
CA GLU A 60 7.04 -15.18 2.52
C GLU A 60 6.63 -15.60 3.92
N GLU A 61 7.57 -15.63 4.83
CA GLU A 61 7.38 -16.08 6.19
C GLU A 61 6.83 -15.01 7.13
N LYS A 62 6.55 -13.81 6.61
CA LYS A 62 6.10 -12.73 7.46
C LYS A 62 4.79 -13.09 8.16
N GLU A 63 4.80 -13.02 9.48
CA GLU A 63 3.63 -13.26 10.29
C GLU A 63 2.64 -12.11 10.11
N GLY A 64 1.36 -12.44 9.96
CA GLY A 64 0.33 -11.46 9.70
C GLY A 64 0.19 -11.10 8.22
N GLY A 65 1.18 -11.41 7.39
CA GLY A 65 1.14 -11.19 5.96
C GLY A 65 0.79 -9.75 5.58
N THR A 66 -0.14 -9.59 4.64
CA THR A 66 -0.58 -8.28 4.19
C THR A 66 -1.53 -7.60 5.17
N ASP A 67 -2.16 -8.34 6.05
CA ASP A 67 -3.19 -7.80 6.94
C ASP A 67 -2.65 -6.72 7.88
N SER A 68 -1.50 -6.95 8.51
CA SER A 68 -0.93 -5.96 9.40
C SER A 68 -0.53 -4.69 8.65
N THR A 69 -0.04 -4.84 7.44
CA THR A 69 0.33 -3.69 6.59
C THR A 69 -0.92 -2.90 6.20
N VAL A 70 -1.97 -3.60 5.79
CA VAL A 70 -3.24 -2.96 5.42
C VAL A 70 -3.82 -2.20 6.61
N GLU A 71 -3.81 -2.80 7.79
CA GLU A 71 -4.32 -2.13 8.99
C GLU A 71 -3.53 -0.88 9.33
N ALA A 72 -2.21 -0.93 9.19
CA ALA A 72 -1.36 0.23 9.46
C ALA A 72 -1.67 1.38 8.49
N ILE A 73 -1.83 1.08 7.21
CA ILE A 73 -2.15 2.08 6.20
C ILE A 73 -3.56 2.62 6.41
N GLN A 74 -4.51 1.74 6.71
CA GLN A 74 -5.91 2.11 6.94
C GLN A 74 -6.05 3.05 8.12
N GLY A 75 -5.12 3.03 9.05
CA GLY A 75 -5.11 3.92 10.21
C GLY A 75 -4.70 5.36 9.91
N LEU A 76 -4.21 5.65 8.72
CA LEU A 76 -3.84 7.02 8.35
C LEU A 76 -5.09 7.85 8.04
N GLU A 77 -5.10 9.09 8.51
CA GLU A 77 -6.25 9.98 8.31
C GLU A 77 -6.54 10.26 6.84
N GLU A 78 -5.49 10.31 6.03
CA GLU A 78 -5.60 10.62 4.60
C GLU A 78 -6.15 9.46 3.79
N VAL A 79 -6.23 8.28 4.38
CA VAL A 79 -6.67 7.07 3.67
C VAL A 79 -8.12 6.78 3.98
N GLN A 80 -8.94 6.74 2.94
CA GLN A 80 -10.33 6.35 3.07
C GLN A 80 -10.45 4.83 3.13
N ARG A 81 -9.74 4.13 2.24
CA ARG A 81 -9.87 2.69 2.11
C ARG A 81 -8.64 2.08 1.46
N VAL A 82 -8.32 0.86 1.87
CA VAL A 82 -7.27 0.07 1.25
C VAL A 82 -7.90 -1.23 0.74
N GLU A 83 -7.68 -1.52 -0.54
CA GLU A 83 -8.13 -2.77 -1.13
C GLU A 83 -6.91 -3.60 -1.51
N VAL A 84 -6.93 -4.88 -1.14
CA VAL A 84 -5.86 -5.79 -1.52
C VAL A 84 -6.19 -6.36 -2.89
N GLY A 85 -5.29 -6.20 -3.83
CA GLY A 85 -5.42 -6.74 -5.17
C GLY A 85 -4.67 -8.06 -5.31
N LEU A 86 -3.83 -8.14 -6.32
CA LEU A 86 -3.08 -9.35 -6.60
C LEU A 86 -1.98 -9.58 -5.57
N VAL A 87 -1.88 -10.80 -5.07
CA VAL A 87 -0.80 -11.24 -4.19
C VAL A 87 -0.14 -12.43 -4.88
N SER A 88 1.16 -12.36 -5.05
CA SER A 88 1.88 -13.42 -5.74
C SER A 88 3.28 -13.61 -5.17
N LEU A 89 3.87 -14.74 -5.46
CA LEU A 89 5.27 -15.01 -5.12
C LEU A 89 6.17 -14.43 -6.19
N LEU A 90 7.26 -13.88 -5.73
CA LEU A 90 8.26 -13.34 -6.63
C LEU A 90 9.31 -14.40 -6.97
#